data_85713091535042f32179ee55831ea40a
#
_entry.id   85713091535042f32179ee55831ea40a
#
_cell.length_a   1.000
_cell.length_b   1.000
_cell.length_c   1.000
_cell.angle_alpha   90.00
_cell.angle_beta   90.00
_cell.angle_gamma   90.00
#
_symmetry.space_group_name_H-M   'P 1'
#
loop_
_entity.id
_entity.type
_entity.pdbx_description
1 polymer ?
#
loop_
_entity_poly.entity_id
_entity_poly.type
_entity_poly.pdbx_seq_one_letter_code
_entity_poly.pdbx_strand_id
1 'polypeptide(L)'
;MTVATTPILVGMGLCYSVSCQSVSCVSCCSSDDEGVRKVALKLPHGSKGVTWVQNKFQPVDINKWLEQIYKKWKPTGWLCYNDDLPEGQHTTRGHCKGILTWNDTRIGWLIHSVPRFPQTFDGSALSPIGQAELIYGQSFLYVEQSRIHLSLEDVLRQIEWMKPNFFHKHNMPPVIPYNSTPLEIKILRWSPTIIHLAKSPDHATDFIGVELQKGNDVEWFEESWKRGSEYAKHQGLTSIETLTIDGTTFNSSQDHSKWAVTQDHVWIGDLNHMKSQEKRGGGGMVITDDDLASAFLSFLASLGFKKS
;
A
#
# COMPACT_ATOMS: atom_id res chain seq x y z
N MET A 1 29.90 -6.77 18.79
CA MET A 1 29.18 -5.48 18.64
C MET A 1 27.73 -5.84 18.35
N THR A 2 26.88 -5.67 19.36
CA THR A 2 25.46 -6.03 19.30
C THR A 2 24.73 -4.88 18.58
N VAL A 3 24.25 -5.12 17.37
CA VAL A 3 23.41 -4.16 16.65
C VAL A 3 22.05 -4.17 17.33
N ALA A 4 21.69 -3.06 17.95
CA ALA A 4 20.37 -2.87 18.52
C ALA A 4 19.34 -2.80 17.39
N THR A 5 18.54 -3.85 17.23
CA THR A 5 17.37 -3.87 16.34
C THR A 5 16.26 -3.08 17.01
N THR A 6 15.96 -1.89 16.47
CA THR A 6 14.77 -1.12 16.88
C THR A 6 13.52 -1.83 16.33
N PRO A 7 12.54 -2.19 17.16
CA PRO A 7 11.32 -2.84 16.69
C PRO A 7 10.48 -1.85 15.86
N ILE A 8 9.98 -2.31 14.72
CA ILE A 8 9.24 -1.50 13.74
C ILE A 8 7.83 -1.15 14.23
N LEU A 9 7.30 -1.92 15.17
CA LEU A 9 5.99 -1.71 15.77
C LEU A 9 6.09 -1.80 17.30
N VAL A 10 6.59 -0.76 17.95
CA VAL A 10 6.48 -0.63 19.40
C VAL A 10 5.42 0.40 19.74
N GLY A 11 4.32 -0.10 20.27
CA GLY A 11 3.53 0.53 21.32
C GLY A 11 3.08 1.97 21.08
N MET A 12 1.98 2.16 20.38
CA MET A 12 1.10 3.31 20.64
C MET A 12 0.36 3.05 21.96
N GLY A 13 1.03 3.30 23.07
CA GLY A 13 0.40 3.14 24.38
C GLY A 13 1.33 3.51 25.53
N LEU A 14 1.88 4.72 25.55
CA LEU A 14 2.40 5.35 26.76
C LEU A 14 1.93 6.78 26.85
N CYS A 15 0.68 6.93 27.30
CA CYS A 15 0.27 8.16 27.98
C CYS A 15 1.05 8.23 29.31
N TYR A 16 2.03 9.08 29.38
CA TYR A 16 2.56 9.52 30.68
C TYR A 16 1.42 10.26 31.40
N SER A 17 0.94 9.67 32.49
CA SER A 17 0.02 10.33 33.43
C SER A 17 0.78 11.46 34.12
N VAL A 18 0.66 12.67 33.59
CA VAL A 18 0.88 13.88 34.35
C VAL A 18 -0.47 14.25 34.95
N SER A 19 -0.55 14.17 36.29
CA SER A 19 -1.74 14.61 37.04
C SER A 19 -1.97 16.08 36.78
N CYS A 20 -2.99 16.43 35.99
CA CYS A 20 -3.52 17.77 35.86
C CYS A 20 -4.92 17.78 36.46
N GLN A 21 -5.06 18.43 37.60
CA GLN A 21 -6.36 18.72 38.19
C GLN A 21 -7.08 19.76 37.34
N SER A 22 -8.31 19.42 36.96
CA SER A 22 -9.39 20.28 36.50
C SER A 22 -9.07 21.31 35.39
N VAL A 23 -9.20 20.90 34.14
CA VAL A 23 -9.89 21.63 33.04
C VAL A 23 -10.35 20.59 32.05
N SER A 24 -11.63 20.63 31.65
CA SER A 24 -12.21 19.77 30.63
C SER A 24 -11.45 19.91 29.30
N CYS A 25 -10.48 19.03 29.05
CA CYS A 25 -9.82 18.91 27.75
C CYS A 25 -10.70 18.00 26.90
N VAL A 26 -11.69 18.58 26.24
CA VAL A 26 -12.36 17.97 25.10
C VAL A 26 -11.29 17.81 24.03
N SER A 27 -11.10 16.57 23.65
CA SER A 27 -10.29 16.04 22.55
C SER A 27 -10.06 17.05 21.42
N CYS A 28 -8.88 17.65 21.38
CA CYS A 28 -8.36 18.32 20.20
C CYS A 28 -7.43 17.36 19.41
N CYS A 29 -7.95 16.19 19.02
CA CYS A 29 -7.47 15.54 17.82
C CYS A 29 -8.43 15.99 16.72
N SER A 30 -8.05 17.00 15.95
CA SER A 30 -8.81 17.44 14.80
C SER A 30 -8.84 16.30 13.78
N SER A 31 -10.03 15.98 13.27
CA SER A 31 -10.29 15.04 12.17
C SER A 31 -9.50 15.37 10.89
N ASP A 32 -8.82 16.51 10.85
CA ASP A 32 -8.02 17.00 9.71
C ASP A 32 -6.63 16.34 9.59
N ASP A 33 -6.16 15.67 10.64
CA ASP A 33 -4.82 15.08 10.70
C ASP A 33 -4.76 13.67 10.06
N GLU A 34 -5.89 12.99 9.88
CA GLU A 34 -5.93 11.65 9.29
C GLU A 34 -5.87 11.64 7.76
N GLY A 35 -6.20 12.75 7.09
CA GLY A 35 -6.24 12.82 5.64
C GLY A 35 -7.37 11.98 5.03
N VAL A 36 -7.31 11.77 3.71
CA VAL A 36 -8.26 10.92 2.97
C VAL A 36 -7.65 9.57 2.71
N ARG A 37 -8.42 8.51 2.90
CA ARG A 37 -8.05 7.12 2.56
C ARG A 37 -9.18 6.45 1.76
N LYS A 38 -8.81 5.80 0.67
CA LYS A 38 -9.73 5.00 -0.15
C LYS A 38 -9.06 3.69 -0.53
N VAL A 39 -9.72 2.58 -0.24
CA VAL A 39 -9.27 1.22 -0.58
C VAL A 39 -10.21 0.62 -1.60
N ALA A 40 -9.67 -0.04 -2.61
CA ALA A 40 -10.47 -0.81 -3.56
C ALA A 40 -9.74 -2.09 -4.01
N LEU A 41 -10.51 -3.13 -4.29
CA LEU A 41 -10.06 -4.39 -4.84
C LEU A 41 -10.84 -4.64 -6.13
N LYS A 42 -10.13 -4.85 -7.25
CA LYS A 42 -10.70 -5.26 -8.53
C LYS A 42 -10.78 -6.78 -8.56
N LEU A 43 -11.91 -7.31 -8.98
CA LEU A 43 -12.08 -8.74 -9.19
C LEU A 43 -11.50 -9.18 -10.55
N PRO A 44 -11.13 -10.46 -10.73
CA PRO A 44 -10.80 -11.02 -12.04
C PRO A 44 -11.94 -10.83 -13.06
N HIS A 45 -11.59 -10.81 -14.35
CA HIS A 45 -12.52 -10.78 -15.48
C HIS A 45 -13.42 -9.54 -15.57
N GLY A 46 -12.79 -8.37 -15.73
CA GLY A 46 -13.47 -7.09 -15.99
C GLY A 46 -13.05 -5.96 -15.08
N SER A 47 -13.83 -4.88 -15.06
CA SER A 47 -13.60 -3.70 -14.23
C SER A 47 -14.38 -3.71 -12.91
N LYS A 48 -15.16 -4.77 -12.63
CA LYS A 48 -15.89 -4.91 -11.36
C LYS A 48 -14.93 -5.07 -10.19
N GLY A 49 -15.33 -4.54 -9.05
CA GLY A 49 -14.58 -4.66 -7.81
C GLY A 49 -15.39 -4.19 -6.62
N VAL A 50 -14.71 -4.02 -5.50
CA VAL A 50 -15.30 -3.48 -4.27
C VAL A 50 -14.45 -2.32 -3.76
N THR A 51 -15.09 -1.36 -3.12
CA THR A 51 -14.40 -0.23 -2.45
C THR A 51 -14.88 -0.08 -1.02
N TRP A 52 -13.96 0.31 -0.14
CA TRP A 52 -14.24 0.55 1.28
C TRP A 52 -14.96 1.87 1.49
N VAL A 53 -16.19 1.81 2.00
CA VAL A 53 -17.05 2.97 2.29
C VAL A 53 -17.88 2.68 3.53
N GLN A 54 -17.88 3.60 4.52
CA GLN A 54 -18.69 3.49 5.72
C GLN A 54 -18.59 2.11 6.40
N ASN A 55 -17.36 1.69 6.68
CA ASN A 55 -17.03 0.45 7.37
C ASN A 55 -17.53 -0.83 6.70
N LYS A 56 -17.63 -0.83 5.36
CA LYS A 56 -17.93 -2.03 4.56
C LYS A 56 -17.41 -1.91 3.15
N PHE A 57 -17.15 -3.05 2.52
CA PHE A 57 -16.91 -3.10 1.09
C PHE A 57 -18.23 -3.01 0.31
N GLN A 58 -18.26 -2.20 -0.73
CA GLN A 58 -19.40 -2.01 -1.62
C GLN A 58 -18.97 -2.22 -3.08
N PRO A 59 -19.84 -2.81 -3.94
CA PRO A 59 -19.56 -3.00 -5.35
C PRO A 59 -19.25 -1.68 -6.06
N VAL A 60 -18.28 -1.72 -6.97
CA VAL A 60 -17.87 -0.55 -7.75
C VAL A 60 -17.31 -0.97 -9.12
N ASP A 61 -17.41 -0.10 -10.13
CA ASP A 61 -16.58 -0.16 -11.33
C ASP A 61 -15.26 0.55 -11.06
N ILE A 62 -14.16 -0.17 -11.14
CA ILE A 62 -12.83 0.34 -10.75
C ILE A 62 -12.36 1.46 -11.69
N ASN A 63 -12.65 1.40 -12.99
CA ASN A 63 -12.26 2.48 -13.90
C ASN A 63 -12.99 3.78 -13.53
N LYS A 64 -14.28 3.72 -13.21
CA LYS A 64 -15.03 4.88 -12.71
C LYS A 64 -14.53 5.37 -11.36
N TRP A 65 -14.16 4.46 -10.46
CA TRP A 65 -13.61 4.79 -9.15
C TRP A 65 -12.28 5.55 -9.29
N LEU A 66 -11.38 5.09 -10.16
CA LEU A 66 -10.12 5.75 -10.48
C LEU A 66 -10.35 7.14 -11.12
N GLU A 67 -11.26 7.23 -12.09
CA GLU A 67 -11.63 8.51 -12.70
C GLU A 67 -12.12 9.53 -11.65
N GLN A 68 -12.96 9.09 -10.70
CA GLN A 68 -13.50 9.97 -9.66
C GLN A 68 -12.43 10.48 -8.68
N ILE A 69 -11.35 9.73 -8.45
CA ILE A 69 -10.23 10.19 -7.64
C ILE A 69 -9.59 11.43 -8.29
N TYR A 70 -9.33 11.40 -9.59
CA TYR A 70 -8.58 12.44 -10.28
C TYR A 70 -9.44 13.55 -10.89
N LYS A 71 -10.72 13.32 -11.16
CA LYS A 71 -11.62 14.29 -11.79
C LYS A 71 -11.68 15.64 -11.06
N LYS A 72 -11.55 15.66 -9.75
CA LYS A 72 -11.58 16.88 -8.93
C LYS A 72 -10.20 17.40 -8.56
N TRP A 73 -9.16 16.63 -8.85
CA TRP A 73 -7.79 17.04 -8.62
C TRP A 73 -7.37 18.13 -9.61
N LYS A 74 -6.63 19.11 -9.11
CA LYS A 74 -5.91 20.09 -9.94
C LYS A 74 -4.45 20.06 -9.47
N PRO A 75 -3.70 19.03 -9.81
CA PRO A 75 -2.30 18.94 -9.40
C PRO A 75 -1.47 19.97 -10.18
N THR A 76 -0.46 20.51 -9.52
CA THR A 76 0.60 21.31 -10.15
C THR A 76 1.79 20.46 -10.54
N GLY A 77 1.84 19.23 -10.06
CA GLY A 77 2.85 18.24 -10.43
C GLY A 77 2.36 16.81 -10.20
N TRP A 78 2.97 15.87 -10.94
CA TRP A 78 2.69 14.44 -10.80
C TRP A 78 3.85 13.57 -11.24
N LEU A 79 3.77 12.31 -10.85
CA LEU A 79 4.72 11.27 -11.14
C LEU A 79 4.03 9.92 -11.20
N CYS A 80 4.20 9.18 -12.30
CA CYS A 80 3.81 7.78 -12.40
C CYS A 80 5.06 6.89 -12.34
N TYR A 81 4.93 5.74 -11.69
CA TYR A 81 5.99 4.74 -11.64
C TYR A 81 5.42 3.31 -11.71
N ASN A 82 6.16 2.44 -12.40
CA ASN A 82 5.81 1.01 -12.58
C ASN A 82 7.06 0.24 -12.98
N ASP A 83 7.18 -1.03 -12.61
CA ASP A 83 8.26 -1.89 -13.08
C ASP A 83 7.99 -2.48 -14.47
N ASP A 84 6.72 -2.55 -14.89
CA ASP A 84 6.28 -2.92 -16.23
C ASP A 84 5.72 -1.67 -16.91
N LEU A 85 6.51 -1.07 -17.80
CA LEU A 85 6.19 0.22 -18.42
C LEU A 85 5.07 0.08 -19.48
N PRO A 86 4.31 1.15 -19.74
CA PRO A 86 3.23 1.15 -20.72
C PRO A 86 3.64 0.65 -22.12
N GLU A 87 4.87 0.93 -22.53
CA GLU A 87 5.46 0.51 -23.82
C GLU A 87 5.84 -0.98 -23.83
N GLY A 88 5.59 -1.72 -22.76
CA GLY A 88 5.90 -3.14 -22.66
C GLY A 88 7.35 -3.46 -22.28
N GLN A 89 8.13 -2.47 -21.83
CA GLN A 89 9.45 -2.70 -21.28
C GLN A 89 9.35 -3.20 -19.84
N HIS A 90 9.71 -4.45 -19.65
CA HIS A 90 9.86 -5.02 -18.31
C HIS A 90 11.25 -4.73 -17.75
N THR A 91 11.35 -4.32 -16.49
CA THR A 91 12.61 -3.99 -15.86
C THR A 91 12.84 -4.76 -14.56
N THR A 92 14.10 -4.85 -14.14
CA THR A 92 14.51 -5.46 -12.87
C THR A 92 14.59 -4.46 -11.71
N ARG A 93 14.15 -3.22 -11.92
CA ARG A 93 14.09 -2.20 -10.87
C ARG A 93 13.05 -2.54 -9.80
N GLY A 94 12.77 -1.60 -8.88
CA GLY A 94 11.80 -1.82 -7.82
C GLY A 94 10.48 -2.37 -8.36
N HIS A 95 9.94 -3.39 -7.71
CA HIS A 95 8.63 -3.98 -8.05
C HIS A 95 7.52 -3.15 -7.39
N CYS A 96 7.45 -1.88 -7.75
CA CYS A 96 6.50 -0.95 -7.17
C CYS A 96 5.77 -0.14 -8.25
N LYS A 97 4.52 0.19 -7.97
CA LYS A 97 3.60 0.82 -8.92
C LYS A 97 2.74 1.87 -8.24
N GLY A 98 2.66 3.05 -8.83
CA GLY A 98 1.82 4.09 -8.26
C GLY A 98 1.78 5.39 -9.05
N ILE A 99 0.93 6.28 -8.58
CA ILE A 99 0.76 7.63 -9.09
C ILE A 99 0.81 8.59 -7.91
N LEU A 100 1.78 9.49 -7.91
CA LEU A 100 1.86 10.59 -6.96
C LEU A 100 1.40 11.88 -7.64
N THR A 101 0.53 12.63 -7.00
CA THR A 101 0.06 13.95 -7.43
C THR A 101 0.23 14.94 -6.29
N TRP A 102 0.51 16.20 -6.61
CA TRP A 102 0.63 17.26 -5.60
C TRP A 102 0.23 18.62 -6.16
N ASN A 103 -0.15 19.49 -5.26
CA ASN A 103 -0.25 20.94 -5.47
C ASN A 103 0.32 21.66 -4.24
N ASP A 104 0.07 22.95 -4.10
CA ASP A 104 0.65 23.75 -2.99
C ASP A 104 0.14 23.32 -1.60
N THR A 105 -1.02 22.66 -1.52
CA THR A 105 -1.69 22.37 -0.24
C THR A 105 -1.77 20.89 0.09
N ARG A 106 -1.71 19.99 -0.90
CA ARG A 106 -2.02 18.56 -0.74
C ARG A 106 -1.08 17.67 -1.54
N ILE A 107 -0.95 16.44 -1.05
CA ILE A 107 -0.28 15.32 -1.72
C ILE A 107 -1.29 14.18 -1.80
N GLY A 108 -1.49 13.60 -2.99
CA GLY A 108 -2.27 12.39 -3.19
C GLY A 108 -1.39 11.28 -3.73
N TRP A 109 -1.47 10.10 -3.16
CA TRP A 109 -0.69 8.94 -3.56
C TRP A 109 -1.58 7.73 -3.79
N LEU A 110 -1.61 7.23 -5.03
CA LEU A 110 -2.20 5.96 -5.40
C LEU A 110 -1.11 4.89 -5.45
N ILE A 111 -1.19 3.89 -4.60
CA ILE A 111 -0.43 2.63 -4.69
C ILE A 111 -1.35 1.60 -5.34
N HIS A 112 -0.86 0.86 -6.35
CA HIS A 112 -1.66 -0.13 -7.05
C HIS A 112 -0.82 -1.33 -7.50
N SER A 113 -1.49 -2.42 -7.86
CA SER A 113 -0.81 -3.64 -8.30
C SER A 113 -0.79 -3.83 -9.83
N VAL A 114 -1.42 -2.94 -10.61
CA VAL A 114 -1.66 -3.10 -12.06
C VAL A 114 -0.37 -2.88 -12.87
N PRO A 115 0.11 -3.89 -13.65
CA PRO A 115 1.20 -3.69 -14.60
C PRO A 115 0.81 -2.70 -15.72
N ARG A 116 1.79 -2.02 -16.30
CA ARG A 116 1.63 -1.12 -17.47
C ARG A 116 0.57 -0.03 -17.31
N PHE A 117 0.28 0.38 -16.08
CA PHE A 117 -0.75 1.36 -15.76
C PHE A 117 -0.15 2.56 -15.00
N PRO A 118 -0.64 3.78 -15.29
CA PRO A 118 -1.56 4.16 -16.38
C PRO A 118 -0.82 4.23 -17.73
N GLN A 119 -1.53 3.96 -18.83
CA GLN A 119 -0.94 4.16 -20.16
C GLN A 119 -0.83 5.65 -20.53
N THR A 120 -1.76 6.46 -20.07
CA THR A 120 -1.72 7.92 -20.16
C THR A 120 -2.20 8.56 -18.88
N PHE A 121 -1.54 9.64 -18.48
CA PHE A 121 -1.92 10.47 -17.34
C PHE A 121 -1.43 11.91 -17.56
N ASP A 122 -2.32 12.88 -17.44
CA ASP A 122 -2.04 14.31 -17.63
C ASP A 122 -2.20 15.14 -16.33
N GLY A 123 -2.37 14.46 -15.20
CA GLY A 123 -2.63 15.06 -13.90
C GLY A 123 -4.11 15.02 -13.49
N SER A 124 -5.04 14.92 -14.44
CA SER A 124 -6.48 14.93 -14.19
C SER A 124 -7.24 13.79 -14.86
N ALA A 125 -6.80 13.41 -16.05
CA ALA A 125 -7.35 12.32 -16.84
C ALA A 125 -6.42 11.12 -16.83
N LEU A 126 -6.99 9.97 -16.54
CA LEU A 126 -6.32 8.68 -16.38
C LEU A 126 -6.87 7.70 -17.39
N SER A 127 -5.98 7.00 -18.14
CA SER A 127 -6.43 5.91 -19.01
C SER A 127 -7.09 4.78 -18.18
N PRO A 128 -8.07 4.07 -18.74
CA PRO A 128 -8.62 2.88 -18.08
C PRO A 128 -7.55 1.78 -17.96
N ILE A 129 -7.81 0.80 -17.11
CA ILE A 129 -6.99 -0.41 -16.99
C ILE A 129 -6.99 -1.14 -18.35
N GLY A 130 -5.80 -1.47 -18.85
CA GLY A 130 -5.61 -2.15 -20.12
C GLY A 130 -6.28 -3.53 -20.17
N GLN A 131 -6.76 -3.94 -21.35
CA GLN A 131 -7.51 -5.19 -21.56
C GLN A 131 -6.78 -6.43 -21.02
N ALA A 132 -5.46 -6.49 -21.19
CA ALA A 132 -4.63 -7.62 -20.70
C ALA A 132 -4.66 -7.77 -19.18
N GLU A 133 -4.88 -6.68 -18.44
CA GLU A 133 -4.90 -6.64 -16.97
C GLU A 133 -6.32 -6.81 -16.39
N LEU A 134 -7.35 -6.77 -17.24
CA LEU A 134 -8.73 -6.99 -16.78
C LEU A 134 -8.99 -8.42 -16.30
N ILE A 135 -8.21 -9.40 -16.77
CA ILE A 135 -8.37 -10.82 -16.37
C ILE A 135 -7.92 -11.10 -14.95
N TYR A 136 -7.12 -10.22 -14.33
CA TYR A 136 -6.57 -10.40 -12.99
C TYR A 136 -7.30 -9.55 -11.95
N GLY A 137 -7.34 -10.03 -10.71
CA GLY A 137 -7.62 -9.21 -9.54
C GLY A 137 -6.50 -8.18 -9.32
N GLN A 138 -6.82 -7.06 -8.68
CA GLN A 138 -5.87 -5.97 -8.42
C GLN A 138 -6.22 -5.23 -7.13
N SER A 139 -5.22 -4.72 -6.42
CA SER A 139 -5.40 -3.86 -5.24
C SER A 139 -5.07 -2.40 -5.54
N PHE A 140 -5.78 -1.50 -4.85
CA PHE A 140 -5.61 -0.05 -4.93
C PHE A 140 -5.74 0.56 -3.55
N LEU A 141 -4.79 1.40 -3.19
CA LEU A 141 -4.86 2.26 -2.03
C LEU A 141 -4.57 3.70 -2.46
N TYR A 142 -5.54 4.58 -2.34
CA TYR A 142 -5.36 6.01 -2.49
C TYR A 142 -5.37 6.68 -1.14
N VAL A 143 -4.35 7.48 -0.87
CA VAL A 143 -4.25 8.32 0.32
C VAL A 143 -3.98 9.76 -0.08
N GLU A 144 -4.55 10.70 0.67
CA GLU A 144 -4.34 12.12 0.47
C GLU A 144 -4.01 12.77 1.81
N GLN A 145 -3.01 13.65 1.84
CA GLN A 145 -2.60 14.37 3.04
C GLN A 145 -2.30 15.85 2.74
N SER A 146 -2.51 16.69 3.73
CA SER A 146 -2.12 18.10 3.69
C SER A 146 -0.59 18.25 3.72
N ARG A 147 -0.06 19.20 2.94
CA ARG A 147 1.37 19.54 2.97
C ARG A 147 1.80 20.27 4.26
N ILE A 148 0.86 20.63 5.10
CA ILE A 148 1.15 21.12 6.46
C ILE A 148 1.66 19.97 7.34
N HIS A 149 1.13 18.76 7.15
CA HIS A 149 1.45 17.59 7.96
C HIS A 149 2.51 16.69 7.33
N LEU A 150 2.71 16.77 6.00
CA LEU A 150 3.60 15.88 5.27
C LEU A 150 4.37 16.62 4.18
N SER A 151 5.68 16.44 4.17
CA SER A 151 6.56 17.01 3.15
C SER A 151 6.50 16.20 1.85
N LEU A 152 6.33 16.87 0.70
CA LEU A 152 6.45 16.25 -0.62
C LEU A 152 7.85 15.63 -0.83
N GLU A 153 8.90 16.28 -0.32
CA GLU A 153 10.28 15.79 -0.43
C GLU A 153 10.44 14.44 0.27
N ASP A 154 9.84 14.26 1.45
CA ASP A 154 9.91 12.99 2.18
C ASP A 154 9.17 11.88 1.44
N VAL A 155 8.02 12.17 0.82
CA VAL A 155 7.30 11.19 -0.01
C VAL A 155 8.10 10.81 -1.26
N LEU A 156 8.67 11.78 -1.96
CA LEU A 156 9.52 11.51 -3.13
C LEU A 156 10.77 10.71 -2.76
N ARG A 157 11.39 11.04 -1.64
CA ARG A 157 12.55 10.32 -1.09
C ARG A 157 12.21 8.87 -0.75
N GLN A 158 11.01 8.65 -0.19
CA GLN A 158 10.48 7.33 0.13
C GLN A 158 10.26 6.48 -1.15
N ILE A 159 9.71 7.09 -2.21
CA ILE A 159 9.53 6.43 -3.50
C ILE A 159 10.89 6.13 -4.16
N GLU A 160 11.81 7.10 -4.17
CA GLU A 160 13.14 6.91 -4.76
C GLU A 160 13.94 5.80 -4.06
N TRP A 161 13.72 5.57 -2.76
CA TRP A 161 14.34 4.47 -2.01
C TRP A 161 14.00 3.10 -2.56
N MET A 162 12.79 2.94 -3.09
CA MET A 162 12.33 1.69 -3.73
C MET A 162 12.94 1.48 -5.13
N LYS A 163 13.63 2.48 -5.70
CA LYS A 163 14.26 2.44 -7.03
C LYS A 163 13.31 2.08 -8.17
N PRO A 164 12.16 2.76 -8.32
CA PRO A 164 11.21 2.49 -9.40
C PRO A 164 11.71 2.94 -10.78
N ASN A 165 10.94 2.63 -11.85
CA ASN A 165 11.00 3.37 -13.09
C ASN A 165 9.95 4.45 -13.09
N PHE A 166 10.36 5.68 -13.38
CA PHE A 166 9.49 6.82 -13.51
C PHE A 166 9.10 7.05 -14.96
N PHE A 167 7.82 7.33 -15.17
CA PHE A 167 7.26 7.78 -16.45
C PHE A 167 6.14 8.79 -16.19
N HIS A 168 5.60 9.48 -17.23
CA HIS A 168 4.55 10.48 -17.09
C HIS A 168 4.78 11.43 -15.90
N LYS A 169 5.90 12.14 -15.89
CA LYS A 169 6.23 13.09 -14.82
C LYS A 169 6.09 14.54 -15.27
N HIS A 170 5.60 15.39 -14.37
CA HIS A 170 5.45 16.83 -14.58
C HIS A 170 5.83 17.58 -13.30
N ASN A 171 6.61 18.65 -13.43
CA ASN A 171 7.07 19.51 -12.32
C ASN A 171 7.65 18.72 -11.13
N MET A 172 8.33 17.60 -11.40
CA MET A 172 8.99 16.82 -10.36
C MET A 172 10.20 17.58 -9.83
N PRO A 173 10.26 17.93 -8.54
CA PRO A 173 11.43 18.58 -7.95
C PRO A 173 12.61 17.61 -7.86
N PRO A 174 13.84 18.10 -7.74
CA PRO A 174 15.00 17.27 -7.43
C PRO A 174 14.77 16.48 -6.14
N VAL A 175 15.09 15.20 -6.16
CA VAL A 175 15.00 14.34 -4.97
C VAL A 175 16.38 14.22 -4.34
N ILE A 176 16.49 14.57 -3.06
CA ILE A 176 17.70 14.34 -2.28
C ILE A 176 17.59 12.94 -1.66
N PRO A 177 18.42 11.97 -2.06
CA PRO A 177 18.36 10.60 -1.55
C PRO A 177 18.60 10.57 -0.03
N TYR A 178 18.11 9.51 0.63
CA TYR A 178 18.47 9.23 2.01
C TYR A 178 20.00 9.05 2.14
N ASN A 179 20.59 9.74 3.09
CA ASN A 179 21.98 9.51 3.49
C ASN A 179 22.06 8.40 4.55
N SER A 180 21.85 7.16 4.12
CA SER A 180 21.83 6.00 5.00
C SER A 180 22.22 4.73 4.26
N THR A 181 22.53 3.67 5.01
CA THR A 181 22.84 2.38 4.43
C THR A 181 21.62 1.81 3.68
N PRO A 182 21.79 1.20 2.51
CA PRO A 182 20.68 0.65 1.75
C PRO A 182 20.04 -0.60 2.38
N LEU A 183 20.52 -1.05 3.55
CA LEU A 183 20.07 -2.25 4.26
C LEU A 183 18.99 -1.97 5.30
N GLU A 184 18.30 -0.84 5.20
CA GLU A 184 17.27 -0.42 6.16
C GLU A 184 15.91 -0.30 5.48
N ILE A 185 14.85 -0.64 6.21
CA ILE A 185 13.49 -0.25 5.85
C ILE A 185 13.32 1.23 6.22
N LYS A 186 12.90 2.04 5.26
CA LYS A 186 12.53 3.43 5.52
C LYS A 186 11.06 3.53 5.87
N ILE A 187 10.77 4.25 6.95
CA ILE A 187 9.43 4.45 7.47
C ILE A 187 9.03 5.90 7.26
N LEU A 188 7.90 6.10 6.59
CA LEU A 188 7.27 7.40 6.43
C LEU A 188 5.90 7.36 7.15
N ARG A 189 5.72 8.20 8.15
CA ARG A 189 4.41 8.39 8.79
C ARG A 189 3.55 9.28 7.88
N TRP A 190 2.51 8.66 7.31
CA TRP A 190 1.55 9.37 6.46
C TRP A 190 0.48 10.09 7.29
N SER A 191 -0.02 9.42 8.31
CA SER A 191 -0.98 9.94 9.29
C SER A 191 -0.81 9.20 10.62
N PRO A 192 -1.56 9.53 11.67
CA PRO A 192 -1.53 8.78 12.93
C PRO A 192 -1.75 7.28 12.76
N THR A 193 -2.61 6.88 11.84
CA THR A 193 -3.01 5.48 11.60
C THR A 193 -2.39 4.83 10.36
N ILE A 194 -1.58 5.57 9.58
CA ILE A 194 -0.99 5.06 8.32
C ILE A 194 0.51 5.33 8.30
N ILE A 195 1.29 4.28 8.07
CA ILE A 195 2.72 4.38 7.80
C ILE A 195 3.05 3.71 6.47
N HIS A 196 4.00 4.27 5.72
CA HIS A 196 4.58 3.62 4.54
C HIS A 196 5.93 3.01 4.89
N LEU A 197 6.12 1.75 4.53
CA LEU A 197 7.38 1.01 4.67
C LEU A 197 8.00 0.86 3.27
N ALA A 198 9.25 1.26 3.10
CA ALA A 198 9.99 1.15 1.84
C ALA A 198 11.27 0.35 2.00
N LYS A 199 11.47 -0.61 1.11
CA LYS A 199 12.65 -1.45 1.00
C LYS A 199 13.46 -1.07 -0.25
N SER A 200 14.77 -0.86 -0.08
CA SER A 200 15.70 -0.76 -1.20
C SER A 200 15.94 -2.14 -1.83
N PRO A 201 16.25 -2.25 -3.15
CA PRO A 201 16.67 -3.51 -3.76
C PRO A 201 17.96 -4.08 -3.14
N ASP A 202 18.82 -3.23 -2.60
CA ASP A 202 20.07 -3.64 -1.96
C ASP A 202 19.85 -4.33 -0.61
N HIS A 203 18.68 -4.11 0.02
CA HIS A 203 18.24 -4.85 1.20
C HIS A 203 17.58 -6.17 0.77
N ALA A 204 18.41 -7.17 0.49
CA ALA A 204 17.97 -8.48 0.03
C ALA A 204 17.33 -9.28 1.17
N THR A 205 16.06 -8.97 1.48
CA THR A 205 15.28 -9.61 2.54
C THR A 205 13.87 -9.93 2.04
N ASP A 206 13.25 -10.95 2.63
CA ASP A 206 11.82 -11.18 2.47
C ASP A 206 11.03 -10.10 3.22
N PHE A 207 10.39 -9.23 2.46
CA PHE A 207 9.68 -8.09 3.04
C PHE A 207 8.45 -8.53 3.83
N ILE A 208 7.64 -9.46 3.30
CA ILE A 208 6.39 -9.88 3.93
C ILE A 208 6.69 -10.86 5.08
N GLY A 209 7.52 -11.88 4.80
CA GLY A 209 7.80 -12.91 5.79
C GLY A 209 8.69 -12.49 6.93
N VAL A 210 9.48 -11.42 6.78
CA VAL A 210 10.45 -10.96 7.79
C VAL A 210 10.18 -9.52 8.22
N GLU A 211 10.19 -8.57 7.27
CA GLU A 211 10.19 -7.16 7.64
C GLU A 211 8.82 -6.69 8.16
N LEU A 212 7.73 -7.15 7.54
CA LEU A 212 6.37 -6.78 7.95
C LEU A 212 6.00 -7.36 9.32
N GLN A 213 6.58 -8.51 9.69
CA GLN A 213 6.30 -9.19 10.96
C GLN A 213 7.17 -8.70 12.12
N LYS A 214 8.20 -7.89 11.87
CA LYS A 214 9.12 -7.43 12.92
C LYS A 214 8.39 -6.72 14.07
N GLY A 215 8.57 -7.23 15.28
CA GLY A 215 8.01 -6.67 16.49
C GLY A 215 6.54 -7.03 16.77
N ASN A 216 5.95 -7.94 15.99
CA ASN A 216 4.59 -8.43 16.19
C ASN A 216 4.58 -9.96 16.31
N ASP A 217 4.07 -10.46 17.42
CA ASP A 217 3.78 -11.89 17.63
C ASP A 217 2.35 -12.24 17.20
N VAL A 218 1.85 -11.57 16.13
CA VAL A 218 0.51 -11.79 15.61
C VAL A 218 0.57 -12.51 14.26
N GLU A 219 -0.47 -13.31 13.98
CA GLU A 219 -0.57 -13.98 12.69
C GLU A 219 -1.00 -13.00 11.60
N TRP A 220 -0.26 -13.01 10.48
CA TRP A 220 -0.57 -12.32 9.25
C TRP A 220 -1.15 -13.29 8.21
N PHE A 221 -2.19 -12.88 7.52
CA PHE A 221 -2.73 -13.54 6.34
C PHE A 221 -2.36 -12.72 5.12
N GLU A 222 -1.65 -13.31 4.15
CA GLU A 222 -1.14 -12.57 3.00
C GLU A 222 -1.74 -13.09 1.68
N GLU A 223 -2.13 -12.15 0.82
CA GLU A 223 -2.43 -12.38 -0.58
C GLU A 223 -1.38 -11.70 -1.44
N SER A 224 -0.75 -12.48 -2.29
CA SER A 224 0.14 -11.98 -3.32
C SER A 224 0.17 -12.94 -4.49
N TRP A 225 0.45 -12.42 -5.68
CA TRP A 225 0.49 -13.25 -6.88
C TRP A 225 1.56 -14.34 -6.78
N LYS A 226 1.11 -15.59 -6.96
CA LYS A 226 1.94 -16.80 -6.81
C LYS A 226 2.08 -17.51 -8.15
N ARG A 227 3.30 -17.53 -8.69
CA ARG A 227 3.65 -18.35 -9.85
C ARG A 227 4.92 -19.14 -9.53
N GLY A 228 4.75 -20.42 -9.17
CA GLY A 228 5.75 -21.47 -9.27
C GLY A 228 7.08 -21.28 -8.54
N SER A 229 7.16 -20.41 -7.55
CA SER A 229 8.34 -20.28 -6.68
C SER A 229 8.07 -20.88 -5.31
N GLU A 230 9.05 -21.58 -4.77
CA GLU A 230 9.00 -22.04 -3.39
C GLU A 230 9.00 -20.81 -2.47
N TYR A 231 8.02 -20.77 -1.59
CA TYR A 231 7.92 -19.80 -0.51
C TYR A 231 8.64 -20.34 0.70
N ALA A 232 9.42 -19.50 1.35
CA ALA A 232 9.82 -19.78 2.72
C ALA A 232 8.55 -19.75 3.58
N LYS A 233 8.26 -20.83 4.28
CA LYS A 233 7.21 -20.82 5.31
C LYS A 233 7.76 -20.02 6.49
N HIS A 234 7.07 -18.97 6.86
CA HIS A 234 7.37 -18.18 8.04
C HIS A 234 6.35 -18.48 9.13
N GLN A 235 6.84 -18.60 10.37
CA GLN A 235 5.95 -18.68 11.52
C GLN A 235 5.18 -17.37 11.65
N GLY A 236 3.86 -17.44 11.88
CA GLY A 236 3.02 -16.26 11.97
C GLY A 236 2.64 -15.63 10.63
N LEU A 237 2.85 -16.35 9.49
CA LEU A 237 2.39 -15.93 8.17
C LEU A 237 1.67 -17.06 7.46
N THR A 238 0.40 -16.84 7.16
CA THR A 238 -0.42 -17.76 6.38
C THR A 238 -0.69 -17.17 4.99
N SER A 239 -0.22 -17.86 3.96
CA SER A 239 -0.48 -17.49 2.57
C SER A 239 -1.87 -17.94 2.13
N ILE A 240 -2.61 -17.04 1.51
CA ILE A 240 -3.95 -17.28 0.99
C ILE A 240 -3.86 -17.88 -0.40
N GLU A 241 -4.62 -18.95 -0.67
CA GLU A 241 -4.68 -19.61 -1.98
C GLU A 241 -5.96 -19.30 -2.73
N THR A 242 -7.04 -19.03 -2.01
CA THR A 242 -8.38 -18.78 -2.58
C THR A 242 -9.07 -17.68 -1.80
N LEU A 243 -9.70 -16.78 -2.54
CA LEU A 243 -10.45 -15.64 -2.00
C LEU A 243 -11.90 -15.71 -2.45
N THR A 244 -12.81 -15.22 -1.60
CA THR A 244 -14.20 -14.95 -1.99
C THR A 244 -14.54 -13.49 -1.66
N ILE A 245 -14.70 -12.68 -2.70
CA ILE A 245 -15.01 -11.24 -2.58
C ILE A 245 -16.31 -10.99 -3.36
N ASP A 246 -17.31 -10.40 -2.73
CA ASP A 246 -18.61 -10.06 -3.34
C ASP A 246 -19.24 -11.27 -4.09
N GLY A 247 -19.20 -12.44 -3.46
CA GLY A 247 -19.71 -13.69 -4.04
C GLY A 247 -18.88 -14.29 -5.19
N THR A 248 -17.77 -13.67 -5.56
CA THR A 248 -16.85 -14.19 -6.58
C THR A 248 -15.67 -14.89 -5.91
N THR A 249 -15.49 -16.18 -6.22
CA THR A 249 -14.37 -16.99 -5.73
C THR A 249 -13.31 -17.14 -6.81
N PHE A 250 -12.05 -16.91 -6.47
CA PHE A 250 -10.90 -17.01 -7.38
C PHE A 250 -9.62 -17.39 -6.63
N ASN A 251 -8.63 -17.87 -7.37
CA ASN A 251 -7.34 -18.28 -6.80
C ASN A 251 -6.32 -17.13 -6.86
N SER A 252 -5.33 -17.16 -5.99
CA SER A 252 -4.21 -16.21 -5.97
C SER A 252 -3.42 -16.15 -7.30
N SER A 253 -3.44 -17.21 -8.12
CA SER A 253 -2.87 -17.20 -9.48
C SER A 253 -3.63 -16.30 -10.46
N GLN A 254 -4.86 -15.88 -10.12
CA GLN A 254 -5.70 -14.96 -10.89
C GLN A 254 -5.72 -13.56 -10.26
N ASP A 255 -4.90 -13.33 -9.22
CA ASP A 255 -4.87 -12.08 -8.47
C ASP A 255 -3.46 -11.48 -8.45
N HIS A 256 -3.35 -10.25 -8.93
CA HIS A 256 -2.13 -9.45 -8.82
C HIS A 256 -2.14 -8.52 -7.61
N SER A 257 -3.18 -8.56 -6.79
CA SER A 257 -3.21 -7.77 -5.55
C SER A 257 -2.09 -8.19 -4.59
N LYS A 258 -1.68 -7.26 -3.74
CA LYS A 258 -0.72 -7.50 -2.67
C LYS A 258 -1.22 -6.82 -1.42
N TRP A 259 -1.64 -7.64 -0.48
CA TRP A 259 -2.05 -7.18 0.82
C TRP A 259 -1.81 -8.25 1.88
N ALA A 260 -1.70 -7.81 3.10
CA ALA A 260 -1.67 -8.70 4.25
C ALA A 260 -2.50 -8.09 5.39
N VAL A 261 -3.06 -8.94 6.24
CA VAL A 261 -3.98 -8.52 7.29
C VAL A 261 -3.72 -9.26 8.60
N THR A 262 -3.85 -8.53 9.71
CA THR A 262 -4.00 -9.05 11.07
C THR A 262 -5.39 -8.75 11.60
N GLN A 263 -5.59 -8.81 12.91
CA GLN A 263 -6.87 -8.43 13.54
C GLN A 263 -7.12 -6.91 13.48
N ASP A 264 -6.07 -6.09 13.43
CA ASP A 264 -6.12 -4.63 13.57
C ASP A 264 -5.31 -3.86 12.53
N HIS A 265 -4.53 -4.56 11.67
CA HIS A 265 -3.70 -3.94 10.66
C HIS A 265 -3.99 -4.51 9.27
N VAL A 266 -3.95 -3.64 8.26
CA VAL A 266 -3.95 -4.03 6.84
C VAL A 266 -2.73 -3.41 6.17
N TRP A 267 -1.89 -4.25 5.56
CA TRP A 267 -0.85 -3.80 4.64
C TRP A 267 -1.36 -3.91 3.20
N ILE A 268 -1.16 -2.86 2.40
CA ILE A 268 -1.40 -2.85 0.94
C ILE A 268 -0.14 -2.33 0.27
N GLY A 269 0.40 -3.11 -0.67
CA GLY A 269 1.69 -2.79 -1.25
C GLY A 269 1.96 -3.38 -2.61
N ASP A 270 3.24 -3.56 -2.87
CA ASP A 270 3.80 -3.80 -4.21
C ASP A 270 4.45 -5.18 -4.35
N LEU A 271 5.08 -5.67 -3.27
CA LEU A 271 5.94 -6.86 -3.33
C LEU A 271 5.13 -8.14 -3.24
N ASN A 272 5.46 -9.12 -4.06
CA ASN A 272 4.96 -10.48 -3.87
C ASN A 272 5.79 -11.20 -2.80
N HIS A 273 5.19 -12.11 -2.08
CA HIS A 273 5.89 -13.05 -1.19
C HIS A 273 6.57 -14.14 -2.03
N MET A 274 7.70 -13.77 -2.65
CA MET A 274 8.47 -14.63 -3.56
C MET A 274 9.97 -14.37 -3.41
N LYS A 275 10.79 -15.43 -3.44
CA LYS A 275 12.25 -15.32 -3.33
C LYS A 275 12.87 -14.34 -4.36
N SER A 276 12.34 -14.29 -5.57
CA SER A 276 12.79 -13.35 -6.61
C SER A 276 12.56 -11.88 -6.25
N GLN A 277 11.65 -11.59 -5.31
CA GLN A 277 11.33 -10.23 -4.83
C GLN A 277 12.27 -9.75 -3.72
N GLU A 278 13.05 -10.64 -3.09
CA GLU A 278 14.02 -10.26 -2.04
C GLU A 278 15.02 -9.22 -2.54
N LYS A 279 15.42 -9.31 -3.82
CA LYS A 279 16.36 -8.37 -4.47
C LYS A 279 15.68 -7.24 -5.23
N ARG A 280 14.38 -7.04 -5.06
CA ARG A 280 13.62 -5.94 -5.65
C ARG A 280 13.30 -4.89 -4.57
N GLY A 281 13.40 -3.62 -4.95
CA GLY A 281 12.83 -2.54 -4.13
C GLY A 281 11.31 -2.57 -4.17
N GLY A 282 10.67 -2.01 -3.18
CA GLY A 282 9.23 -1.92 -3.08
C GLY A 282 8.79 -1.68 -1.63
N GLY A 283 7.50 -1.72 -1.39
CA GLY A 283 6.98 -1.45 -0.07
C GLY A 283 5.46 -1.51 0.00
N GLY A 284 4.90 -0.62 0.81
CA GLY A 284 3.46 -0.47 0.94
C GLY A 284 3.08 0.25 2.22
N MET A 285 1.80 0.51 2.37
CA MET A 285 1.25 1.17 3.55
C MET A 285 0.64 0.16 4.51
N VAL A 286 0.96 0.32 5.78
CA VAL A 286 0.30 -0.35 6.90
C VAL A 286 -0.74 0.62 7.45
N ILE A 287 -1.96 0.17 7.54
CA ILE A 287 -3.13 0.90 8.02
C ILE A 287 -3.59 0.23 9.31
N THR A 288 -3.68 0.99 10.40
CA THR A 288 -4.26 0.54 11.66
C THR A 288 -5.74 0.89 11.65
N ASP A 289 -6.61 -0.13 11.50
CA ASP A 289 -8.06 0.02 11.43
C ASP A 289 -8.75 -1.34 11.59
N ASP A 290 -9.38 -1.56 12.74
CA ASP A 290 -10.01 -2.84 13.12
C ASP A 290 -11.17 -3.21 12.18
N ASP A 291 -11.97 -2.24 11.76
CA ASP A 291 -13.10 -2.47 10.87
C ASP A 291 -12.63 -2.87 9.46
N LEU A 292 -11.63 -2.18 8.93
CA LEU A 292 -11.02 -2.52 7.65
C LEU A 292 -10.35 -3.91 7.72
N ALA A 293 -9.58 -4.18 8.77
CA ALA A 293 -8.92 -5.48 8.98
C ALA A 293 -9.96 -6.61 9.07
N SER A 294 -11.02 -6.41 9.85
CA SER A 294 -12.13 -7.36 9.96
C SER A 294 -12.80 -7.64 8.60
N ALA A 295 -12.95 -6.61 7.75
CA ALA A 295 -13.51 -6.77 6.42
C ALA A 295 -12.58 -7.58 5.48
N PHE A 296 -11.27 -7.36 5.52
CA PHE A 296 -10.30 -8.18 4.79
C PHE A 296 -10.30 -9.64 5.28
N LEU A 297 -10.34 -9.86 6.60
CA LEU A 297 -10.44 -11.21 7.17
C LEU A 297 -11.74 -11.93 6.74
N SER A 298 -12.82 -11.20 6.49
CA SER A 298 -14.07 -11.80 6.00
C SER A 298 -13.96 -12.46 4.61
N PHE A 299 -12.99 -12.04 3.79
CA PHE A 299 -12.71 -12.68 2.49
C PHE A 299 -12.12 -14.08 2.63
N LEU A 300 -11.63 -14.43 3.83
CA LEU A 300 -11.04 -15.73 4.17
C LEU A 300 -12.08 -16.70 4.76
N ALA A 301 -13.33 -16.33 4.87
CA ALA A 301 -14.37 -17.11 5.54
C ALA A 301 -14.56 -18.53 4.96
N SER A 302 -14.21 -18.74 3.67
CA SER A 302 -14.20 -20.07 3.04
C SER A 302 -13.13 -21.02 3.60
N LEU A 303 -12.13 -20.51 4.34
CA LEU A 303 -11.07 -21.28 4.97
C LEU A 303 -11.43 -21.75 6.39
N GLY A 304 -12.68 -21.53 6.83
CA GLY A 304 -13.15 -21.97 8.14
C GLY A 304 -12.73 -21.09 9.32
N PHE A 305 -12.21 -19.87 9.06
CA PHE A 305 -11.91 -18.90 10.10
C PHE A 305 -13.21 -18.40 10.76
N LYS A 306 -13.45 -18.82 12.00
CA LYS A 306 -14.47 -18.22 12.87
C LYS A 306 -13.78 -17.16 13.73
N LYS A 307 -14.38 -15.97 13.81
CA LYS A 307 -14.00 -15.00 14.86
C LYS A 307 -14.08 -15.71 16.20
N SER A 308 -12.99 -15.78 16.94
CA SER A 308 -12.95 -16.16 18.35
C SER A 308 -13.51 -15.03 19.21
#